data_ff70e224d6df4edc0c28ac70dc864640
#
_entry.id   ff70e224d6df4edc0c28ac70dc864640
#
_cell.length_a   1.000
_cell.length_b   1.000
_cell.length_c   1.000
_cell.angle_alpha   90.00
_cell.angle_beta   90.00
_cell.angle_gamma   90.00
#
_symmetry.space_group_name_H-M   'P 1'
#
loop_
_entity.id
_entity.type
_entity.pdbx_description
1 polymer ?
#
loop_
_entity_poly.entity_id
_entity_poly.type
_entity_poly.pdbx_seq_one_letter_code
_entity_poly.pdbx_strand_id
1 'polypeptide(L)' 'RRDFPRGRFAVEMSVVEIEALARTGRVEEATVRGRRFLEAHPGSPYTRRVEAVVRSQNQKEQTR' A
#
# COMPACT_ATOMS: atom_id res chain seq x y z
N ARG A 1 -8.77 0.44 26.78
CA ARG A 1 -8.55 0.26 26.48
C ARG A 1 -8.19 -0.18 25.93
N ARG A 2 -8.22 -0.23 25.48
CA ARG A 2 -7.94 -0.58 25.05
C ARG A 2 -7.15 -0.91 24.42
N ASP A 3 -6.77 -1.19 24.27
CA ASP A 3 -5.92 -1.73 23.85
C ASP A 3 -6.05 -2.44 22.69
N PHE A 4 -6.74 -2.19 21.95
CA PHE A 4 -6.88 -2.73 20.81
C PHE A 4 -5.85 -2.50 19.92
N PRO A 5 -5.33 -3.28 19.07
CA PRO A 5 -4.35 -3.00 18.09
C PRO A 5 -5.02 -2.30 16.98
N ARG A 6 -5.64 -1.21 17.32
CA ARG A 6 -6.24 -0.45 16.36
C ARG A 6 -5.32 -0.06 15.29
N GLY A 7 -4.08 0.30 15.59
CA GLY A 7 -3.13 0.72 14.60
C GLY A 7 -2.80 -0.39 13.64
N ARG A 8 -2.70 -1.57 14.17
CA ARG A 8 -2.37 -2.69 13.36
C ARG A 8 -3.48 -2.97 12.39
N PHE A 9 -4.69 -2.92 12.84
CA PHE A 9 -5.84 -3.16 11.99
C PHE A 9 -5.90 -2.11 10.89
N ALA A 10 -5.66 -0.86 11.23
CA ALA A 10 -5.70 0.19 10.25
C ALA A 10 -4.62 0.01 9.20
N VAL A 11 -3.46 -0.45 9.60
CA VAL A 11 -2.38 -0.68 8.68
C VAL A 11 -2.74 -1.78 7.71
N GLU A 12 -3.31 -2.86 8.22
CA GLU A 12 -3.71 -3.95 7.36
C GLU A 12 -4.76 -3.51 6.36
N MET A 13 -5.72 -2.73 6.81
CA MET A 13 -6.77 -2.26 5.93
C MET A 13 -6.19 -1.37 4.83
N SER A 14 -5.20 -0.57 5.17
CA SER A 14 -4.57 0.26 4.18
C SER A 14 -3.93 -0.57 3.09
N VAL A 15 -3.26 -1.65 3.49
CA VAL A 15 -2.63 -2.52 2.52
C VAL A 15 -3.66 -3.15 1.60
N VAL A 16 -4.75 -3.60 2.18
CA VAL A 16 -5.81 -4.22 1.40
C VAL A 16 -6.39 -3.22 0.40
N GLU A 17 -6.57 -2.00 0.84
CA GLU A 17 -7.10 -0.97 -0.03
C GLU A 17 -6.16 -0.67 -1.17
N ILE A 18 -4.87 -0.59 -0.88
CA ILE A 18 -3.89 -0.31 -1.90
C ILE A 18 -3.90 -1.43 -2.94
N GLU A 19 -3.96 -2.65 -2.48
CA GLU A 19 -3.97 -3.78 -3.39
C GLU A 19 -5.25 -3.79 -4.21
N ALA A 20 -6.35 -3.45 -3.60
CA ALA A 20 -7.61 -3.43 -4.31
C ALA A 20 -7.61 -2.35 -5.39
N LEU A 21 -7.05 -1.20 -5.08
CA LEU A 21 -6.98 -0.14 -6.06
C LEU A 21 -6.15 -0.58 -7.25
N ALA A 22 -5.04 -1.24 -6.97
CA ALA A 22 -4.19 -1.72 -8.05
C ALA A 22 -4.92 -2.72 -8.92
N ARG A 23 -5.70 -3.58 -8.29
CA ARG A 23 -6.41 -4.58 -9.05
C ARG A 23 -7.49 -4.02 -9.89
N THR A 24 -8.13 -2.96 -9.44
CA THR A 24 -9.23 -2.40 -10.18
C THR A 24 -8.79 -1.36 -11.19
N GLY A 25 -7.50 -1.23 -11.39
CA GLY A 25 -7.01 -0.32 -12.41
C GLY A 25 -6.78 1.11 -11.95
N ARG A 26 -6.99 1.39 -10.68
CA ARG A 26 -6.75 2.72 -10.17
C ARG A 26 -5.30 2.86 -9.80
N VAL A 27 -4.48 2.81 -10.81
CA VAL A 27 -3.05 2.78 -10.65
C VAL A 27 -2.49 3.98 -9.92
N GLU A 28 -2.92 5.14 -10.33
CA GLU A 28 -2.41 6.33 -9.73
C GLU A 28 -2.74 6.44 -8.27
N GLU A 29 -3.95 6.11 -7.94
CA GLU A 29 -4.40 6.16 -6.58
C GLU A 29 -3.65 5.13 -5.74
N ALA A 30 -3.47 3.96 -6.29
CA ALA A 30 -2.74 2.90 -5.59
C ALA A 30 -1.32 3.34 -5.29
N THR A 31 -0.70 3.99 -6.25
CA THR A 31 0.67 4.45 -6.10
C THR A 31 0.78 5.53 -5.03
N VAL A 32 -0.11 6.48 -5.07
CA VAL A 32 -0.08 7.56 -4.11
C VAL A 32 -0.28 7.02 -2.70
N ARG A 33 -1.27 6.17 -2.54
CA ARG A 33 -1.53 5.61 -1.23
C ARG A 33 -0.40 4.71 -0.78
N GLY A 34 0.17 3.97 -1.71
CA GLY A 34 1.28 3.11 -1.39
C GLY A 34 2.47 3.89 -0.88
N ARG A 35 2.78 4.99 -1.54
CA ARG A 35 3.89 5.80 -1.13
C ARG A 35 3.66 6.40 0.24
N ARG A 36 2.45 6.85 0.49
CA ARG A 36 2.12 7.41 1.77
C ARG A 36 2.26 6.36 2.84
N PHE A 37 1.84 5.16 2.54
CA PHE A 37 1.95 4.07 3.49
C PHE A 37 3.41 3.83 3.83
N LEU A 38 4.27 3.79 2.82
CA LEU A 38 5.67 3.53 3.04
C LEU A 38 6.32 4.60 3.89
N GLU A 39 5.90 5.82 3.69
CA GLU A 39 6.43 6.92 4.47
C GLU A 39 5.95 6.89 5.90
N ALA A 40 4.72 6.50 6.11
CA ALA A 40 4.15 6.47 7.43
C ALA A 40 4.56 5.25 8.22
N HIS A 41 4.84 4.16 7.53
CA HIS A 41 5.14 2.90 8.23
C HIS A 41 6.37 2.23 7.65
N PRO A 42 7.50 2.87 7.76
CA PRO A 42 8.71 2.32 7.14
C PRO A 42 9.16 0.98 7.70
N GLY A 43 8.79 0.69 8.93
CA GLY A 43 9.18 -0.56 9.53
C GLY A 43 8.10 -1.62 9.54
N SER A 44 7.05 -1.40 8.80
CA SER A 44 5.95 -2.33 8.83
C SER A 44 6.26 -3.63 8.11
N PRO A 45 5.73 -4.74 8.60
CA PRO A 45 5.93 -6.00 7.91
C PRO A 45 5.22 -6.03 6.56
N TYR A 46 4.33 -5.08 6.33
CA TYR A 46 3.63 -5.04 5.05
C TYR A 46 4.36 -4.17 4.03
N THR A 47 5.46 -3.57 4.43
CA THR A 47 6.20 -2.69 3.53
C THR A 47 6.53 -3.34 2.21
N ARG A 48 6.98 -4.58 2.26
CA ARG A 48 7.35 -5.26 1.05
C ARG A 48 6.20 -5.44 0.10
N ARG A 49 5.04 -5.75 0.64
CA ARG A 49 3.87 -5.95 -0.20
C ARG A 49 3.48 -4.65 -0.88
N VAL A 50 3.53 -3.56 -0.12
CA VAL A 50 3.17 -2.27 -0.67
C VAL A 50 4.19 -1.83 -1.70
N GLU A 51 5.46 -2.07 -1.41
CA GLU A 51 6.50 -1.73 -2.36
C GLU A 51 6.30 -2.48 -3.67
N ALA A 52 5.92 -3.72 -3.57
CA ALA A 52 5.71 -4.52 -4.77
C ALA A 52 4.59 -3.92 -5.62
N VAL A 53 3.55 -3.43 -4.97
CA VAL A 53 2.45 -2.82 -5.71
C VAL A 53 2.93 -1.56 -6.41
N VAL A 54 3.64 -0.70 -5.68
CA VAL A 54 4.10 0.56 -6.25
C VAL A 54 5.06 0.30 -7.39
N ARG A 55 5.98 -0.63 -7.21
CA ARG A 55 6.94 -0.93 -8.23
C ARG A 55 6.31 -1.51 -9.44
N SER A 56 5.35 -2.39 -9.22
CA SER A 56 4.66 -3.03 -10.31
C SER A 56 3.96 -2.01 -11.19
N GLN A 57 3.32 -1.03 -10.58
CA GLN A 57 2.64 -0.01 -11.35
C GLN A 57 3.62 0.85 -12.12
N ASN A 58 4.72 1.19 -11.48
CA ASN A 58 5.72 1.97 -12.14
C ASN A 58 6.30 1.23 -13.31
N GLN A 59 6.56 -0.02 -13.15
CA GLN A 59 7.12 -0.80 -14.20
C GLN A 59 6.19 -0.87 -15.37
N LYS A 60 4.93 -1.02 -15.11
CA LYS A 60 3.99 -1.05 -16.17
C LYS A 60 4.03 0.20 -16.95
N GLU A 61 4.13 1.32 -16.28
CA GLU A 61 4.19 2.55 -16.96
C GLU A 61 5.40 2.67 -17.78
N GLN A 62 6.49 2.24 -17.28
CA GLN A 62 7.70 2.39 -17.98
C GLN A 62 7.78 1.54 -19.15
N THR A 63 7.19 0.42 -19.16
CA THR A 63 7.35 -0.40 -20.21
C THR A 63 6.72 0.03 -21.38
N ARG A 64 6.34 0.66 -21.73
CA ARG A 64 5.79 1.06 -22.83
C ARG A 64 6.25 1.15 -23.65
#